data_c5853998600a5f7dc85198ebd4d7bf7a
#
_entry.id   c5853998600a5f7dc85198ebd4d7bf7a
#
_cell.length_a   1.000
_cell.length_b   1.000
_cell.length_c   1.000
_cell.angle_alpha   90.00
_cell.angle_beta   90.00
_cell.angle_gamma   90.00
#
_symmetry.space_group_name_H-M   'P 1'
#
loop_
_entity.id
_entity.type
_entity.pdbx_description
1 polymer ?
#
loop_
_entity_poly.entity_id
_entity_poly.type
_entity_poly.pdbx_seq_one_letter_code
_entity_poly.pdbx_strand_id
1 'polypeptide(L)'
;MTNRVEAAVSQIHNELPEGAASSLGGVVDAVAQVRGRPITVVASGTLPSGVCGRWLARTSDDLVEIHTDVPSKAFTTAHELGHMMLGHRGRSVVPTAAEAADVAAPSLVEFMLARGGDESTPEDAAQETEAEEFAAILMRRLRQAALSHVPAVQARLEETLS
;
A
#
# COMPACT_ATOMS: atom_id res chain seq x y z
N MET A 1 6.37 1.09 -19.42
CA MET A 1 6.30 1.16 -17.94
C MET A 1 4.96 1.72 -17.50
N THR A 2 4.55 2.88 -17.95
CA THR A 2 3.27 3.54 -17.61
C THR A 2 2.04 2.63 -17.73
N ASN A 3 1.96 1.81 -18.76
CA ASN A 3 0.82 0.93 -19.02
C ASN A 3 0.59 -0.14 -17.90
N ARG A 4 1.66 -0.70 -17.32
CA ARG A 4 1.56 -1.73 -16.26
C ARG A 4 1.06 -1.15 -14.95
N VAL A 5 1.59 -0.01 -14.56
CA VAL A 5 1.19 0.70 -13.33
C VAL A 5 -0.25 1.19 -13.44
N GLU A 6 -0.60 1.83 -14.56
CA GLU A 6 -1.99 2.29 -14.81
C GLU A 6 -2.99 1.12 -14.85
N ALA A 7 -2.61 -0.02 -15.43
CA ALA A 7 -3.43 -1.22 -15.44
C ALA A 7 -3.68 -1.75 -14.02
N ALA A 8 -2.66 -1.78 -13.17
CA ALA A 8 -2.78 -2.21 -11.77
C ALA A 8 -3.71 -1.28 -10.97
N VAL A 9 -3.58 0.04 -11.13
CA VAL A 9 -4.48 1.00 -10.48
C VAL A 9 -5.92 0.87 -11.01
N SER A 10 -6.10 0.62 -12.29
CA SER A 10 -7.43 0.44 -12.89
C SER A 10 -8.10 -0.85 -12.43
N GLN A 11 -7.33 -1.91 -12.23
CA GLN A 11 -7.83 -3.17 -11.68
C GLN A 11 -8.44 -2.96 -10.28
N ILE A 12 -7.76 -2.21 -9.40
CA ILE A 12 -8.30 -1.86 -8.08
C ILE A 12 -9.60 -1.08 -8.22
N HIS A 13 -9.64 -0.11 -9.13
CA HIS A 13 -10.83 0.72 -9.32
C HIS A 13 -12.06 -0.10 -9.72
N ASN A 14 -11.88 -1.16 -10.50
CA ASN A 14 -12.97 -2.05 -10.91
C ASN A 14 -13.53 -2.91 -9.77
N GLU A 15 -12.72 -3.16 -8.74
CA GLU A 15 -13.09 -3.93 -7.55
C GLU A 15 -13.66 -3.05 -6.41
N LEU A 16 -13.57 -1.71 -6.56
CA LEU A 16 -14.10 -0.80 -5.55
C LEU A 16 -15.63 -0.75 -5.61
N PRO A 17 -16.33 -0.99 -4.50
CA PRO A 17 -17.78 -0.76 -4.44
C PRO A 17 -18.11 0.71 -4.71
N GLU A 18 -19.29 0.97 -5.28
CA GLU A 18 -19.79 2.33 -5.43
C GLU A 18 -19.79 3.06 -4.07
N GLY A 19 -19.12 4.20 -3.99
CA GLY A 19 -18.97 4.99 -2.75
C GLY A 19 -17.71 4.68 -1.92
N ALA A 20 -17.04 3.54 -2.09
CA ALA A 20 -15.77 3.23 -1.42
C ALA A 20 -14.53 3.78 -2.15
N ALA A 21 -14.72 4.30 -3.36
CA ALA A 21 -13.66 4.80 -4.23
C ALA A 21 -12.89 6.03 -3.70
N SER A 22 -13.33 6.61 -2.58
CA SER A 22 -12.73 7.81 -2.00
C SER A 22 -11.90 7.57 -0.74
N SER A 23 -11.77 6.31 -0.29
CA SER A 23 -11.04 5.99 0.94
C SER A 23 -9.90 5.01 0.71
N LEU A 24 -8.78 5.23 1.42
CA LEU A 24 -7.66 4.30 1.40
C LEU A 24 -8.03 2.92 1.97
N GLY A 25 -8.93 2.89 2.99
CA GLY A 25 -9.43 1.64 3.54
C GLY A 25 -10.15 0.80 2.49
N GLY A 26 -11.02 1.41 1.68
CA GLY A 26 -11.67 0.73 0.55
C GLY A 26 -10.67 0.20 -0.47
N VAL A 27 -9.58 0.93 -0.72
CA VAL A 27 -8.50 0.45 -1.60
C VAL A 27 -7.79 -0.77 -1.01
N VAL A 28 -7.48 -0.77 0.28
CA VAL A 28 -6.87 -1.94 0.96
C VAL A 28 -7.76 -3.15 0.80
N ASP A 29 -9.07 -3.01 1.00
CA ASP A 29 -10.04 -4.09 0.83
C ASP A 29 -10.10 -4.60 -0.62
N ALA A 30 -10.08 -3.69 -1.60
CA ALA A 30 -10.07 -4.06 -3.01
C ALA A 30 -8.78 -4.81 -3.39
N VAL A 31 -7.61 -4.38 -2.92
CA VAL A 31 -6.35 -5.10 -3.13
C VAL A 31 -6.38 -6.47 -2.47
N ALA A 32 -6.94 -6.59 -1.26
CA ALA A 32 -7.12 -7.87 -0.59
C ALA A 32 -7.99 -8.83 -1.41
N GLN A 33 -9.06 -8.34 -2.04
CA GLN A 33 -9.92 -9.13 -2.94
C GLN A 33 -9.16 -9.59 -4.20
N VAL A 34 -8.47 -8.67 -4.88
CA VAL A 34 -7.65 -8.99 -6.07
C VAL A 34 -6.61 -10.06 -5.74
N ARG A 35 -5.99 -9.98 -4.59
CA ARG A 35 -4.96 -10.93 -4.13
C ARG A 35 -5.54 -12.22 -3.57
N GLY A 36 -6.84 -12.25 -3.24
CA GLY A 36 -7.51 -13.40 -2.62
C GLY A 36 -7.01 -13.70 -1.19
N ARG A 37 -6.50 -12.68 -0.47
CA ARG A 37 -5.96 -12.84 0.88
C ARG A 37 -6.09 -11.56 1.70
N PRO A 38 -6.32 -11.66 3.02
CA PRO A 38 -6.47 -10.50 3.89
C PRO A 38 -5.21 -9.61 3.91
N ILE A 39 -5.41 -8.31 4.06
CA ILE A 39 -4.33 -7.34 4.27
C ILE A 39 -4.61 -6.61 5.58
N THR A 40 -3.63 -6.57 6.46
CA THR A 40 -3.67 -5.79 7.70
C THR A 40 -2.65 -4.66 7.60
N VAL A 41 -3.07 -3.42 7.88
CA VAL A 41 -2.18 -2.26 7.93
C VAL A 41 -2.06 -1.79 9.36
N VAL A 42 -0.83 -1.68 9.87
CA VAL A 42 -0.54 -1.27 11.24
C VAL A 42 0.50 -0.15 11.27
N ALA A 43 0.38 0.73 12.26
CA ALA A 43 1.43 1.68 12.57
C ALA A 43 2.46 1.01 13.51
N SER A 44 3.73 1.16 13.20
CA SER A 44 4.84 0.57 13.96
C SER A 44 5.89 1.62 14.29
N GLY A 45 6.26 1.72 15.56
CA GLY A 45 7.40 2.55 16.01
C GLY A 45 8.73 1.79 16.04
N THR A 46 8.74 0.50 15.65
CA THR A 46 9.90 -0.39 15.78
C THR A 46 10.55 -0.74 14.43
N LEU A 47 10.11 -0.10 13.34
CA LEU A 47 10.75 -0.30 12.05
C LEU A 47 12.21 0.19 12.07
N PRO A 48 13.12 -0.47 11.33
CA PRO A 48 14.51 -0.04 11.23
C PRO A 48 14.63 1.42 10.79
N SER A 49 15.70 2.08 11.20
CA SER A 49 15.97 3.46 10.80
C SER A 49 16.03 3.60 9.28
N GLY A 50 15.31 4.60 8.75
CA GLY A 50 15.21 4.84 7.30
C GLY A 50 14.14 4.03 6.58
N VAL A 51 13.48 3.08 7.26
CA VAL A 51 12.36 2.32 6.70
C VAL A 51 11.05 3.05 6.99
N CYS A 52 10.39 3.55 5.96
CA CYS A 52 9.11 4.25 6.08
C CYS A 52 7.92 3.28 6.20
N GLY A 53 7.98 2.17 5.47
CA GLY A 53 7.00 1.11 5.48
C GLY A 53 7.62 -0.19 5.05
N ARG A 54 6.92 -1.29 5.29
CA ARG A 54 7.27 -2.60 4.75
C ARG A 54 6.05 -3.48 4.57
N TRP A 55 6.09 -4.29 3.55
CA TRP A 55 5.13 -5.36 3.33
C TRP A 55 5.74 -6.71 3.69
N LEU A 56 5.01 -7.49 4.47
CA LEU A 56 5.34 -8.85 4.87
C LEU A 56 4.28 -9.80 4.30
N ALA A 57 4.68 -10.64 3.35
CA ALA A 57 3.84 -11.72 2.84
C ALA A 57 3.91 -12.91 3.80
N ARG A 58 2.90 -13.06 4.67
CA ARG A 58 2.80 -14.17 5.61
C ARG A 58 2.08 -15.36 4.95
N THR A 59 2.00 -16.49 5.63
CA THR A 59 1.40 -17.71 5.06
C THR A 59 -0.07 -17.54 4.69
N SER A 60 -0.87 -16.87 5.54
CA SER A 60 -2.32 -16.73 5.39
C SER A 60 -2.80 -15.34 4.99
N ASP A 61 -2.00 -14.31 5.20
CA ASP A 61 -2.33 -12.91 5.03
C ASP A 61 -1.12 -12.06 4.66
N ASP A 62 -1.37 -10.82 4.33
CA ASP A 62 -0.35 -9.80 4.13
C ASP A 62 -0.39 -8.78 5.27
N LEU A 63 0.78 -8.42 5.81
CA LEU A 63 0.93 -7.36 6.79
C LEU A 63 1.68 -6.19 6.20
N VAL A 64 1.12 -4.99 6.32
CA VAL A 64 1.77 -3.73 5.99
C VAL A 64 2.05 -2.98 7.27
N GLU A 65 3.31 -2.73 7.56
CA GLU A 65 3.73 -1.90 8.69
C GLU A 65 4.18 -0.53 8.18
N ILE A 66 3.65 0.51 8.79
CA ILE A 66 3.96 1.90 8.44
C ILE A 66 4.60 2.57 9.64
N HIS A 67 5.76 3.18 9.46
CA HIS A 67 6.44 3.89 10.53
C HIS A 67 5.57 5.05 11.06
N THR A 68 5.55 5.23 12.39
CA THR A 68 4.70 6.23 13.03
C THR A 68 5.00 7.67 12.60
N ASP A 69 6.25 7.95 12.27
CA ASP A 69 6.78 9.30 12.01
C ASP A 69 6.90 9.65 10.51
N VAL A 70 6.27 8.85 9.63
CA VAL A 70 6.28 9.19 8.20
C VAL A 70 5.43 10.43 7.90
N PRO A 71 5.84 11.27 6.93
CA PRO A 71 5.08 12.49 6.55
C PRO A 71 3.68 12.17 6.05
N SER A 72 3.48 11.04 5.39
CA SER A 72 2.19 10.60 4.87
C SER A 72 2.02 9.08 4.99
N LYS A 73 1.29 8.65 6.00
CA LYS A 73 0.91 7.23 6.16
C LYS A 73 0.11 6.72 4.96
N ALA A 74 -0.76 7.56 4.42
CA ALA A 74 -1.58 7.21 3.26
C ALA A 74 -0.72 6.94 2.00
N PHE A 75 0.25 7.80 1.72
CA PHE A 75 1.16 7.61 0.58
C PHE A 75 2.04 6.37 0.78
N THR A 76 2.60 6.19 1.99
CA THR A 76 3.43 5.02 2.30
C THR A 76 2.61 3.72 2.18
N THR A 77 1.37 3.69 2.68
CA THR A 77 0.48 2.54 2.48
C THR A 77 0.24 2.27 0.99
N ALA A 78 -0.10 3.31 0.21
CA ALA A 78 -0.30 3.18 -1.23
C ALA A 78 0.95 2.65 -1.96
N HIS A 79 2.14 3.03 -1.52
CA HIS A 79 3.40 2.54 -2.05
C HIS A 79 3.59 1.02 -1.81
N GLU A 80 3.34 0.55 -0.58
CA GLU A 80 3.39 -0.88 -0.25
C GLU A 80 2.35 -1.70 -1.04
N LEU A 81 1.14 -1.15 -1.21
CA LEU A 81 0.13 -1.75 -2.10
C LEU A 81 0.59 -1.82 -3.56
N GLY A 82 1.37 -0.84 -4.01
CA GLY A 82 2.00 -0.84 -5.33
C GLY A 82 2.93 -2.03 -5.53
N HIS A 83 3.79 -2.31 -4.57
CA HIS A 83 4.65 -3.51 -4.60
C HIS A 83 3.83 -4.80 -4.71
N MET A 84 2.73 -4.89 -3.95
CA MET A 84 1.84 -6.05 -4.00
C MET A 84 1.17 -6.24 -5.36
N MET A 85 0.60 -5.17 -5.91
CA MET A 85 -0.17 -5.20 -7.16
C MET A 85 0.72 -5.42 -8.39
N LEU A 86 1.95 -4.93 -8.35
CA LEU A 86 2.94 -5.09 -9.42
C LEU A 86 3.72 -6.40 -9.31
N GLY A 87 3.49 -7.19 -8.25
CA GLY A 87 4.15 -8.47 -8.05
C GLY A 87 5.66 -8.31 -7.84
N HIS A 88 6.08 -7.20 -7.23
CA HIS A 88 7.46 -6.99 -6.86
C HIS A 88 7.89 -8.05 -5.85
N ARG A 89 9.10 -8.57 -6.02
CA ARG A 89 9.66 -9.52 -5.08
C ARG A 89 10.54 -8.75 -4.11
N GLY A 90 10.19 -8.82 -2.82
CA GLY A 90 11.03 -8.28 -1.77
C GLY A 90 12.35 -9.04 -1.68
N ARG A 91 13.37 -8.38 -1.13
CA ARG A 91 14.56 -9.08 -0.68
C ARG A 91 14.17 -10.08 0.40
N SER A 92 14.63 -11.32 0.25
CA SER A 92 14.63 -12.26 1.36
C SER A 92 15.64 -11.74 2.39
N VAL A 93 15.17 -11.07 3.43
CA VAL A 93 16.02 -10.72 4.57
C VAL A 93 16.03 -11.95 5.46
N VAL A 94 17.21 -12.60 5.55
CA VAL A 94 17.42 -13.60 6.60
C VAL A 94 17.33 -12.83 7.93
N PRO A 95 16.34 -13.15 8.81
CA PRO A 95 16.22 -12.46 10.08
C PRO A 95 17.54 -12.53 10.83
N THR A 96 17.98 -11.41 11.41
CA THR A 96 19.08 -11.47 12.37
C THR A 96 18.67 -12.34 13.55
N ALA A 97 19.64 -12.95 14.25
CA ALA A 97 19.34 -13.82 15.38
C ALA A 97 18.48 -13.16 16.48
N ALA A 98 18.48 -11.82 16.56
CA ALA A 98 17.63 -11.06 17.47
C ALA A 98 16.17 -10.97 16.99
N GLU A 99 15.93 -10.87 15.69
CA GLU A 99 14.59 -10.85 15.10
C GLU A 99 13.96 -12.25 15.06
N ALA A 100 14.78 -13.30 14.91
CA ALA A 100 14.33 -14.69 14.98
C ALA A 100 13.88 -15.13 16.39
N ALA A 101 14.34 -14.45 17.45
CA ALA A 101 13.95 -14.77 18.83
C ALA A 101 12.54 -14.27 19.17
N ASP A 102 12.01 -13.28 18.46
CA ASP A 102 10.67 -12.71 18.69
C ASP A 102 9.58 -13.37 17.83
N VAL A 103 9.96 -14.23 16.89
CA VAL A 103 9.05 -14.92 15.97
C VAL A 103 9.03 -16.42 16.28
N ALA A 104 8.21 -16.79 17.23
CA ALA A 104 7.99 -18.20 17.61
C ALA A 104 7.09 -18.93 16.59
N ALA A 105 7.52 -19.07 15.32
CA ALA A 105 6.94 -20.04 14.39
C ALA A 105 7.89 -20.35 13.21
N PRO A 106 8.24 -21.64 12.99
CA PRO A 106 9.28 -22.06 12.01
C PRO A 106 8.82 -22.07 10.54
N SER A 107 7.72 -21.46 10.16
CA SER A 107 7.15 -21.56 8.80
C SER A 107 6.91 -20.24 8.08
N LEU A 108 7.48 -19.14 8.55
CA LEU A 108 7.36 -17.85 7.91
C LEU A 108 8.54 -17.63 6.96
N VAL A 109 8.32 -17.81 5.66
CA VAL A 109 9.15 -17.19 4.63
C VAL A 109 8.69 -15.75 4.51
N GLU A 110 9.29 -14.86 5.29
CA GLU A 110 9.01 -13.43 5.24
C GLU A 110 9.78 -12.81 4.09
N PHE A 111 9.05 -12.24 3.13
CA PHE A 111 9.63 -11.35 2.14
C PHE A 111 9.50 -9.93 2.67
N MET A 112 10.60 -9.33 3.07
CA MET A 112 10.64 -7.94 3.51
C MET A 112 11.04 -7.05 2.34
N LEU A 113 10.17 -6.10 1.99
CA LEU A 113 10.54 -4.95 1.17
C LEU A 113 11.00 -3.85 2.13
N ALA A 114 12.30 -3.81 2.42
CA ALA A 114 12.90 -2.76 3.21
C ALA A 114 13.53 -1.72 2.28
N ARG A 115 13.09 -0.47 2.39
CA ARG A 115 13.87 0.67 1.90
C ARG A 115 15.07 0.87 2.82
N GLY A 116 16.25 0.90 2.26
CA GLY A 116 17.45 1.29 2.94
C GLY A 116 18.42 0.14 3.23
N GLY A 117 19.24 -0.16 2.26
CA GLY A 117 20.46 -0.91 2.39
C GLY A 117 21.37 -0.53 1.22
N ASP A 118 22.62 -0.34 1.50
CA ASP A 118 23.68 0.22 0.63
C ASP A 118 24.00 -0.62 -0.63
N GLU A 119 23.13 -1.57 -1.01
CA GLU A 119 23.26 -2.44 -2.19
C GLU A 119 21.93 -2.62 -2.93
N SER A 120 21.29 -1.52 -3.33
CA SER A 120 20.16 -1.58 -4.26
C SER A 120 20.63 -2.00 -5.63
N THR A 121 20.05 -3.07 -6.18
CA THR A 121 20.26 -3.44 -7.57
C THR A 121 19.51 -2.49 -8.49
N PRO A 122 19.88 -2.37 -9.79
CA PRO A 122 19.08 -1.61 -10.77
C PRO A 122 17.62 -2.09 -10.86
N GLU A 123 17.36 -3.38 -10.62
CA GLU A 123 16.02 -3.96 -10.59
C GLU A 123 15.23 -3.47 -9.36
N ASP A 124 15.86 -3.41 -8.19
CA ASP A 124 15.24 -2.86 -6.98
C ASP A 124 14.86 -1.38 -7.18
N ALA A 125 15.75 -0.59 -7.80
CA ALA A 125 15.47 0.82 -8.09
C ALA A 125 14.30 1.00 -9.08
N ALA A 126 14.17 0.11 -10.07
CA ALA A 126 13.05 0.13 -11.01
C ALA A 126 11.72 -0.23 -10.31
N GLN A 127 11.72 -1.22 -9.43
CA GLN A 127 10.55 -1.60 -8.64
C GLN A 127 10.10 -0.48 -7.69
N GLU A 128 11.04 0.20 -7.05
CA GLU A 128 10.75 1.37 -6.22
C GLU A 128 10.09 2.49 -7.03
N THR A 129 10.64 2.79 -8.23
CA THR A 129 10.07 3.81 -9.12
C THR A 129 8.64 3.45 -9.54
N GLU A 130 8.38 2.19 -9.89
CA GLU A 130 7.03 1.72 -10.24
C GLU A 130 6.05 1.81 -9.04
N ALA A 131 6.50 1.49 -7.84
CA ALA A 131 5.67 1.59 -6.63
C ALA A 131 5.37 3.06 -6.27
N GLU A 132 6.31 3.97 -6.45
CA GLU A 132 6.10 5.42 -6.27
C GLU A 132 5.12 5.97 -7.30
N GLU A 133 5.26 5.60 -8.58
CA GLU A 133 4.34 5.99 -9.64
C GLU A 133 2.93 5.48 -9.35
N PHE A 134 2.80 4.22 -8.92
CA PHE A 134 1.52 3.63 -8.51
C PHE A 134 0.88 4.43 -7.37
N ALA A 135 1.63 4.71 -6.31
CA ALA A 135 1.13 5.49 -5.17
C ALA A 135 0.67 6.89 -5.60
N ALA A 136 1.44 7.57 -6.45
CA ALA A 136 1.11 8.90 -6.95
C ALA A 136 -0.20 8.90 -7.79
N ILE A 137 -0.36 7.93 -8.69
CA ILE A 137 -1.57 7.79 -9.51
C ILE A 137 -2.77 7.47 -8.63
N LEU A 138 -2.64 6.50 -7.72
CA LEU A 138 -3.70 6.09 -6.81
C LEU A 138 -4.17 7.25 -5.92
N MET A 139 -3.23 7.94 -5.26
CA MET A 139 -3.55 9.07 -4.39
C MET A 139 -4.18 10.26 -5.14
N ARG A 140 -3.80 10.47 -6.41
CA ARG A 140 -4.45 11.46 -7.27
C ARG A 140 -5.90 11.07 -7.56
N ARG A 141 -6.17 9.80 -7.90
CA ARG A 141 -7.54 9.32 -8.17
C ARG A 141 -8.43 9.40 -6.93
N LEU A 142 -7.91 9.03 -5.76
CA LEU A 142 -8.65 9.16 -4.49
C LEU A 142 -9.05 10.61 -4.20
N ARG A 143 -8.13 11.56 -4.41
CA ARG A 143 -8.44 12.99 -4.25
C ARG A 143 -9.49 13.47 -5.25
N GLN A 144 -9.41 13.06 -6.50
CA GLN A 144 -10.40 13.42 -7.52
C GLN A 144 -11.80 12.87 -7.17
N ALA A 145 -11.87 11.61 -6.72
CA ALA A 145 -13.12 11.01 -6.29
C ALA A 145 -13.73 11.75 -5.08
N ALA A 146 -12.91 12.13 -4.09
CA ALA A 146 -13.36 12.90 -2.94
C ALA A 146 -13.93 14.27 -3.34
N LEU A 147 -13.28 14.96 -4.28
CA LEU A 147 -13.75 16.26 -4.79
C LEU A 147 -15.05 16.14 -5.60
N SER A 148 -15.28 15.05 -6.30
CA SER A 148 -16.50 14.83 -7.09
C SER A 148 -17.74 14.59 -6.23
N HIS A 149 -17.58 14.25 -4.96
CA HIS A 149 -18.68 14.04 -4.01
C HIS A 149 -19.13 15.33 -3.27
N VAL A 150 -18.33 16.40 -3.32
CA VAL A 150 -18.62 17.67 -2.65
C VAL A 150 -19.81 18.46 -3.25
N PRO A 151 -20.05 18.47 -4.58
CA PRO A 151 -21.16 19.24 -5.16
C PRO A 151 -22.56 18.77 -4.76
N ALA A 152 -22.73 17.49 -4.47
CA ALA A 152 -24.04 16.93 -4.13
C ALA A 152 -24.57 17.41 -2.77
N VAL A 153 -23.71 17.78 -1.85
CA VAL A 153 -24.09 18.30 -0.52
C VAL A 153 -24.46 19.77 -0.61
N GLN A 154 -23.79 20.57 -1.42
CA GLN A 154 -24.09 21.98 -1.64
C GLN A 154 -25.45 22.18 -2.39
N ALA A 155 -25.71 21.39 -3.42
CA ALA A 155 -26.97 21.43 -4.16
C ALA A 155 -28.20 21.12 -3.27
N ARG A 156 -28.07 20.17 -2.32
CA ARG A 156 -29.13 19.85 -1.36
C ARG A 156 -29.35 20.94 -0.32
N LEU A 157 -28.34 21.71 0.06
CA LEU A 157 -28.48 22.83 0.98
C LEU A 157 -29.20 24.02 0.33
N GLU A 158 -28.94 24.27 -0.95
CA GLU A 158 -29.62 25.35 -1.70
C GLU A 158 -31.07 25.01 -1.95
N GLU A 159 -31.43 23.75 -2.19
CA GLU A 159 -32.81 23.29 -2.37
C GLU A 159 -33.64 23.35 -1.07
N THR A 160 -33.01 23.28 0.10
CA THR A 160 -33.66 23.33 1.41
C THR A 160 -33.89 24.77 1.91
N LEU A 161 -33.23 25.76 1.29
CA LEU A 161 -33.30 27.17 1.68
C LEU A 161 -34.10 28.04 0.70
N SER A 162 -34.72 27.44 -0.33
CA SER A 162 -35.62 28.07 -1.29
C SER A 162 -37.06 27.72 -1.00
#